data_8cd218d583e5188b94ea6070954a1fa6
#
_entry.id   8cd218d583e5188b94ea6070954a1fa6
#
_cell.length_a   1.000
_cell.length_b   1.000
_cell.length_c   1.000
_cell.angle_alpha   90.00
_cell.angle_beta   90.00
_cell.angle_gamma   90.00
#
_symmetry.space_group_name_H-M   'P 1'
#
loop_
_entity.id
_entity.type
_entity.pdbx_description
1 polymer ?
#
loop_
_entity_poly.entity_id
_entity_poly.type
_entity_poly.pdbx_seq_one_letter_code
_entity_poly.pdbx_strand_id
1 'polypeptide(L)'
;MNKAALMLAVAGAFLISAGAGAVELPAGPNRDIVARACGACHDLDMVYEAAGQTRDGWIGTIEEMTGYGLKVSPDERAQILEYLASFLGPESKRPR
;
A
#
# COMPACT_ATOMS: atom_id res chain seq x y z
N MET A 1 -5.20 -21.87 48.81
CA MET A 1 -5.30 -21.62 48.46
C MET A 1 -5.13 -21.19 47.34
N ASN A 2 -4.99 -21.37 46.96
CA ASN A 2 -4.93 -20.95 46.16
C ASN A 2 -5.17 -20.67 45.05
N LYS A 3 -5.34 -20.50 44.79
CA LYS A 3 -5.71 -20.24 44.14
C LYS A 3 -5.55 -19.55 43.17
N ALA A 4 -5.52 -19.38 43.13
CA ALA A 4 -5.44 -18.66 42.51
C ALA A 4 -5.07 -18.66 41.25
N ALA A 5 -4.81 -18.88 41.05
CA ALA A 5 -4.49 -18.79 40.12
C ALA A 5 -4.77 -18.63 38.92
N LEU A 6 -4.83 -18.61 38.70
CA LEU A 6 -5.10 -18.48 37.86
C LEU A 6 -5.18 -17.92 36.82
N MET A 7 -5.24 -17.65 36.63
CA MET A 7 -5.54 -17.11 35.90
C MET A 7 -5.15 -16.62 34.84
N LEU A 8 -4.91 -16.63 34.73
CA LEU A 8 -4.64 -16.15 33.94
C LEU A 8 -4.61 -16.13 32.72
N ALA A 9 -4.56 -16.19 32.48
CA ALA A 9 -4.44 -16.20 31.59
C ALA A 9 -4.81 -15.77 30.59
N VAL A 10 -4.89 -15.60 30.25
CA VAL A 10 -5.32 -15.30 29.40
C VAL A 10 -5.08 -14.58 28.49
N ALA A 11 -5.01 -14.40 28.41
CA ALA A 11 -4.82 -13.71 27.81
C ALA A 11 -4.67 -13.56 26.53
N GLY A 12 -4.37 -13.36 26.22
CA GLY A 12 -4.12 -13.04 25.26
C GLY A 12 -4.34 -13.27 24.08
N ALA A 13 -4.46 -13.34 23.80
CA ALA A 13 -4.59 -13.59 22.79
C ALA A 13 -4.86 -12.88 21.67
N PHE A 14 -4.81 -12.68 21.44
CA PHE A 14 -5.16 -12.14 20.51
C PHE A 14 -4.75 -11.69 19.58
N LEU A 15 -4.54 -11.65 19.30
CA LEU A 15 -4.26 -11.22 18.60
C LEU A 15 -4.29 -11.00 17.50
N ILE A 16 -4.27 -10.84 17.13
CA ILE A 16 -4.22 -10.60 16.26
C ILE A 16 -4.35 -10.51 15.11
N SER A 17 -4.28 -10.67 14.61
CA SER A 17 -4.38 -10.68 13.63
C SER A 17 -4.45 -9.94 12.71
N ALA A 18 -4.55 -9.66 12.76
CA ALA A 18 -4.70 -8.64 12.04
C ALA A 18 -4.05 -8.55 10.77
N GLY A 19 -3.85 -7.66 10.17
CA GLY A 19 -3.12 -7.46 8.99
C GLY A 19 -3.32 -8.45 7.90
N ALA A 20 -4.19 -9.38 8.12
CA ALA A 20 -4.44 -10.32 7.07
C ALA A 20 -4.93 -9.57 5.86
N GLY A 21 -4.34 -9.77 4.73
CA GLY A 21 -4.76 -9.16 3.51
C GLY A 21 -4.23 -7.78 3.25
N ALA A 22 -3.62 -7.16 4.24
CA ALA A 22 -3.07 -5.84 4.01
C ALA A 22 -1.75 -5.95 3.27
N VAL A 23 -1.61 -5.22 2.19
CA VAL A 23 -0.39 -5.19 1.41
C VAL A 23 0.38 -3.94 1.76
N GLU A 24 1.65 -4.11 2.00
CA GLU A 24 2.53 -2.99 2.25
C GLU A 24 3.34 -2.69 1.03
N LEU A 25 3.32 -1.44 0.62
CA LEU A 25 4.15 -1.02 -0.49
C LEU A 25 5.61 -0.98 -0.03
N PRO A 26 6.56 -1.20 -0.95
CA PRO A 26 7.96 -1.13 -0.58
C PRO A 26 8.31 0.19 0.08
N ALA A 27 9.16 0.12 1.09
CA ALA A 27 9.61 1.33 1.78
C ALA A 27 10.46 2.16 0.84
N GLY A 28 10.33 3.46 0.93
CA GLY A 28 11.12 4.34 0.10
C GLY A 28 10.55 5.73 0.10
N PRO A 29 11.27 6.66 -0.52
CA PRO A 29 10.78 8.04 -0.61
C PRO A 29 9.43 8.08 -1.31
N ASN A 30 8.55 8.89 -0.77
CA ASN A 30 7.22 9.15 -1.36
C ASN A 30 6.23 8.02 -1.20
N ARG A 31 6.58 6.94 -0.47
CA ARG A 31 5.63 5.86 -0.27
C ARG A 31 4.36 6.36 0.39
N ASP A 32 4.49 7.26 1.35
CA ASP A 32 3.32 7.73 2.09
C ASP A 32 2.35 8.50 1.19
N ILE A 33 2.87 9.25 0.24
CA ILE A 33 2.00 9.97 -0.69
C ILE A 33 1.23 8.98 -1.54
N VAL A 34 1.89 7.95 -2.03
CA VAL A 34 1.23 6.93 -2.83
C VAL A 34 0.18 6.20 -2.01
N ALA A 35 0.53 5.81 -0.79
CA ALA A 35 -0.41 5.09 0.06
C ALA A 35 -1.65 5.92 0.32
N ARG A 36 -1.48 7.21 0.59
CA ARG A 36 -2.60 8.09 0.88
C ARG A 36 -3.45 8.35 -0.36
N ALA A 37 -2.79 8.72 -1.45
CA ALA A 37 -3.52 9.13 -2.65
C ALA A 37 -4.20 7.95 -3.33
N CYS A 38 -3.50 6.84 -3.47
CA CYS A 38 -4.05 5.69 -4.17
C CYS A 38 -4.96 4.88 -3.28
N GLY A 39 -4.68 4.86 -1.98
CA GLY A 39 -5.49 4.12 -1.03
C GLY A 39 -6.79 4.81 -0.68
N ALA A 40 -7.01 6.03 -1.15
CA ALA A 40 -8.23 6.75 -0.80
C ALA A 40 -9.48 6.14 -1.41
N CYS A 41 -9.34 5.44 -2.53
CA CYS A 41 -10.51 4.93 -3.25
C CYS A 41 -10.58 3.41 -3.25
N HIS A 42 -9.46 2.73 -3.08
CA HIS A 42 -9.46 1.27 -3.09
C HIS A 42 -8.22 0.77 -2.37
N ASP A 43 -8.15 -0.53 -2.21
CA ASP A 43 -7.04 -1.14 -1.51
C ASP A 43 -5.74 -1.01 -2.28
N LEU A 44 -4.66 -0.93 -1.54
CA LEU A 44 -3.34 -0.85 -2.16
C LEU A 44 -2.96 -2.12 -2.89
N ASP A 45 -3.69 -3.22 -2.67
CA ASP A 45 -3.51 -4.42 -3.47
C ASP A 45 -3.57 -4.12 -4.95
N MET A 46 -4.48 -3.23 -5.35
CA MET A 46 -4.64 -2.91 -6.76
C MET A 46 -3.42 -2.20 -7.31
N VAL A 47 -2.78 -1.37 -6.48
CA VAL A 47 -1.56 -0.71 -6.90
C VAL A 47 -0.46 -1.75 -7.10
N TYR A 48 -0.37 -2.68 -6.16
CA TYR A 48 0.66 -3.71 -6.22
C TYR A 48 0.43 -4.64 -7.42
N GLU A 49 -0.82 -4.95 -7.70
CA GLU A 49 -1.12 -5.81 -8.84
C GLU A 49 -0.78 -5.16 -10.16
N ALA A 50 -0.74 -3.84 -10.20
CA ALA A 50 -0.35 -3.11 -11.39
C ALA A 50 1.16 -2.98 -11.53
N ALA A 51 1.93 -3.50 -10.59
CA ALA A 51 3.38 -3.38 -10.59
C ALA A 51 3.96 -4.03 -11.84
N GLY A 52 5.12 -3.53 -12.25
CA GLY A 52 5.79 -4.03 -13.43
C GLY A 52 5.68 -3.11 -14.62
N GLN A 53 4.96 -2.02 -14.47
CA GLN A 53 4.79 -1.09 -15.58
C GLN A 53 6.03 -0.21 -15.76
N THR A 54 6.24 0.17 -17.01
CA THR A 54 7.23 1.20 -17.32
C THR A 54 6.77 2.54 -16.77
N ARG A 55 7.68 3.50 -16.80
CA ARG A 55 7.32 4.87 -16.39
C ARG A 55 6.13 5.39 -17.21
N ASP A 56 6.16 5.19 -18.52
CA ASP A 56 5.04 5.62 -19.35
C ASP A 56 3.77 4.91 -18.97
N GLY A 57 3.86 3.63 -18.65
CA GLY A 57 2.69 2.89 -18.20
C GLY A 57 2.10 3.48 -16.94
N TRP A 58 2.95 3.86 -15.98
CA TRP A 58 2.48 4.47 -14.75
C TRP A 58 1.89 5.85 -15.00
N ILE A 59 2.48 6.62 -15.95
CA ILE A 59 1.87 7.91 -16.31
C ILE A 59 0.44 7.69 -16.77
N GLY A 60 0.23 6.70 -17.62
CA GLY A 60 -1.12 6.40 -18.09
C GLY A 60 -2.06 6.01 -16.97
N THR A 61 -1.56 5.23 -16.02
CA THR A 61 -2.38 4.83 -14.87
C THR A 61 -2.78 6.05 -14.05
N ILE A 62 -1.83 6.95 -13.78
CA ILE A 62 -2.14 8.14 -13.00
C ILE A 62 -3.16 9.00 -13.72
N GLU A 63 -3.03 9.11 -15.04
CA GLU A 63 -4.00 9.88 -15.82
C GLU A 63 -5.38 9.24 -15.75
N GLU A 64 -5.44 7.93 -15.81
CA GLU A 64 -6.72 7.24 -15.70
C GLU A 64 -7.33 7.47 -14.33
N MET A 65 -6.55 7.38 -13.28
CA MET A 65 -7.06 7.62 -11.94
C MET A 65 -7.51 9.06 -11.77
N THR A 66 -6.81 9.99 -12.41
CA THR A 66 -7.24 11.40 -12.39
C THR A 66 -8.61 11.54 -13.04
N GLY A 67 -8.86 10.80 -14.08
CA GLY A 67 -10.17 10.79 -14.72
C GLY A 67 -11.27 10.25 -13.83
N TYR A 68 -10.89 9.40 -12.88
CA TYR A 68 -11.87 8.85 -11.93
C TYR A 68 -11.96 9.68 -10.64
N GLY A 69 -11.19 10.77 -10.55
CA GLY A 69 -11.35 11.64 -9.40
C GLY A 69 -10.13 11.79 -8.51
N LEU A 70 -9.01 11.19 -8.88
CA LEU A 70 -7.78 11.40 -8.11
C LEU A 70 -7.42 12.87 -8.12
N LYS A 71 -7.18 13.45 -6.95
CA LYS A 71 -6.85 14.85 -6.82
C LYS A 71 -5.53 14.98 -6.10
N VAL A 72 -4.52 15.37 -6.84
CA VAL A 72 -3.19 15.61 -6.29
C VAL A 72 -2.61 16.82 -6.99
N SER A 73 -1.72 17.49 -6.30
CA SER A 73 -1.02 18.64 -6.88
C SER A 73 -0.03 18.15 -7.93
N PRO A 74 0.45 19.05 -8.79
CA PRO A 74 1.49 18.65 -9.75
C PRO A 74 2.74 18.09 -9.06
N ASP A 75 3.12 18.65 -7.91
CA ASP A 75 4.26 18.12 -7.18
C ASP A 75 4.00 16.73 -6.65
N GLU A 76 2.82 16.53 -6.10
CA GLU A 76 2.47 15.20 -5.60
C GLU A 76 2.41 14.19 -6.72
N ARG A 77 1.88 14.61 -7.87
CA ARG A 77 1.84 13.72 -9.02
C ARG A 77 3.23 13.29 -9.43
N ALA A 78 4.17 14.21 -9.46
CA ALA A 78 5.54 13.87 -9.80
C ALA A 78 6.15 12.92 -8.77
N GLN A 79 5.87 13.15 -7.50
CA GLN A 79 6.39 12.30 -6.44
C GLN A 79 5.79 10.89 -6.50
N ILE A 80 4.51 10.81 -6.81
CA ILE A 80 3.85 9.53 -6.98
C ILE A 80 4.48 8.76 -8.14
N LEU A 81 4.68 9.44 -9.26
CA LEU A 81 5.27 8.80 -10.43
C LEU A 81 6.69 8.30 -10.12
N GLU A 82 7.47 9.11 -9.40
CA GLU A 82 8.82 8.67 -9.05
C GLU A 82 8.80 7.41 -8.21
N TYR A 83 7.90 7.33 -7.25
CA TYR A 83 7.81 6.13 -6.44
C TYR A 83 7.42 4.92 -7.29
N LEU A 84 6.37 5.07 -8.07
CA LEU A 84 5.85 3.94 -8.83
C LEU A 84 6.87 3.44 -9.85
N ALA A 85 7.53 4.36 -10.54
CA ALA A 85 8.52 3.96 -11.53
C ALA A 85 9.75 3.32 -10.89
N SER A 86 10.13 3.79 -9.71
CA SER A 86 11.34 3.30 -9.05
C SER A 86 11.12 1.99 -8.32
N PHE A 87 10.00 1.83 -7.66
CA PHE A 87 9.80 0.69 -6.77
C PHE A 87 8.81 -0.34 -7.31
N LEU A 88 7.99 0.04 -8.28
CA LEU A 88 7.03 -0.87 -8.88
C LEU A 88 7.16 -0.90 -10.39
N GLY A 89 8.37 -0.71 -10.87
CA GLY A 89 8.67 -0.73 -12.28
C GLY A 89 8.85 -2.15 -12.83
N PRO A 90 9.40 -2.27 -14.03
CA PRO A 90 9.45 -3.57 -14.71
C PRO A 90 10.20 -4.65 -13.95
N GLU A 91 11.12 -4.26 -13.08
CA GLU A 91 11.91 -5.25 -12.36
C GLU A 91 11.27 -5.70 -11.06
N SER A 92 10.18 -5.11 -10.68
CA SER A 92 9.50 -5.51 -9.45
C SER A 92 8.70 -6.77 -9.68
N LYS A 93 8.45 -7.49 -8.58
CA LYS A 93 7.65 -8.69 -8.65
C LYS A 93 6.32 -8.45 -8.01
N ARG A 94 5.27 -8.94 -8.65
CA ARG A 94 3.95 -8.83 -8.10
C ARG A 94 3.72 -9.93 -7.08
N PRO A 95 2.91 -9.67 -6.08
CA PRO A 95 2.54 -10.72 -5.14
C PRO A 95 1.67 -11.76 -5.83
N ARG A 96 1.62 -12.91 -5.22
CA ARG A 96 0.85 -14.01 -5.77
C ARG A 96 -0.50 -14.10 -5.14
#